data_ac2ac1ef5a437885c57dd67f846efede
#
_entry.id   ac2ac1ef5a437885c57dd67f846efede
#
_cell.length_a   1.000
_cell.length_b   1.000
_cell.length_c   1.000
_cell.angle_alpha   90.00
_cell.angle_beta   90.00
_cell.angle_gamma   90.00
#
_symmetry.space_group_name_H-M   'P 1'
#
loop_
_entity.id
_entity.type
_entity.pdbx_description
1 polymer ?
#
loop_
_entity_poly.entity_id
_entity_poly.type
_entity_poly.pdbx_seq_one_letter_code
_entity_poly.pdbx_strand_id
1 'polypeptide(L)'
;QRLTAKRQTALDDLKKIYDAKDTKDFTAKGLQKLKEAYEEGVRNINNADDCKLVESSFNAAAEKINKLNGKDITVTFRLIGALQATQDVNLTKDSYLPEYVTWIPTTSYDLQEDATVYDVYTKALSEYGLRSIGEDNDYVRTIYAPSCLGGYALSEFTNGARSGWMYTVNG
;
A
#
# COMPACT_ATOMS: atom_id res chain seq x y z
N GLN A 1 40.58 -10.93 11.43
CA GLN A 1 40.02 -12.01 12.25
C GLN A 1 38.77 -11.59 13.03
N ARG A 2 38.75 -10.43 13.73
CA ARG A 2 37.61 -9.99 14.55
C ARG A 2 36.37 -9.69 13.72
N LEU A 3 36.49 -9.04 12.56
CA LEU A 3 35.36 -8.72 11.67
C LEU A 3 34.73 -10.00 11.08
N THR A 4 35.58 -10.94 10.64
CA THR A 4 35.12 -12.22 10.08
C THR A 4 34.35 -13.02 11.13
N ALA A 5 34.85 -13.11 12.36
CA ALA A 5 34.13 -13.79 13.43
C ALA A 5 32.80 -13.11 13.78
N LYS A 6 32.75 -11.77 13.80
CA LYS A 6 31.51 -11.01 14.06
C LYS A 6 30.46 -11.21 12.95
N ARG A 7 30.90 -11.23 11.67
CA ARG A 7 30.00 -11.55 10.56
C ARG A 7 29.40 -12.95 10.68
N GLN A 8 30.27 -13.96 10.97
CA GLN A 8 29.78 -15.33 11.09
C GLN A 8 28.73 -15.46 12.22
N THR A 9 29.04 -14.89 13.39
CA THR A 9 28.07 -14.89 14.50
C THR A 9 26.73 -14.23 14.09
N ALA A 10 26.78 -13.07 13.43
CA ALA A 10 25.58 -12.35 12.99
C ALA A 10 24.77 -13.17 11.97
N LEU A 11 25.44 -13.88 11.04
CA LEU A 11 24.78 -14.75 10.07
C LEU A 11 24.12 -15.97 10.74
N ASP A 12 24.81 -16.61 11.69
CA ASP A 12 24.28 -17.74 12.43
C ASP A 12 23.07 -17.35 13.27
N ASP A 13 23.10 -16.17 13.90
CA ASP A 13 22.00 -15.67 14.71
C ASP A 13 20.82 -15.20 13.83
N LEU A 14 21.07 -14.57 12.67
CA LEU A 14 20.01 -14.23 11.72
C LEU A 14 19.32 -15.47 11.17
N LYS A 15 20.09 -16.53 10.89
CA LYS A 15 19.53 -17.81 10.46
C LYS A 15 18.63 -18.43 11.53
N LYS A 16 19.02 -18.38 12.80
CA LYS A 16 18.20 -18.86 13.92
C LYS A 16 16.86 -18.12 13.98
N ILE A 17 16.87 -16.77 13.81
CA ILE A 17 15.66 -15.96 13.81
C ILE A 17 14.76 -16.35 12.63
N TYR A 18 15.33 -16.53 11.44
CA TYR A 18 14.62 -16.94 10.25
C TYR A 18 13.97 -18.33 10.40
N ASP A 19 14.75 -19.31 10.87
CA ASP A 19 14.29 -20.70 11.05
C ASP A 19 13.23 -20.83 12.17
N ALA A 20 13.29 -19.97 13.18
CA ALA A 20 12.34 -19.95 14.30
C ALA A 20 11.02 -19.22 13.97
N LYS A 21 10.93 -18.56 12.81
CA LYS A 21 9.73 -17.83 12.43
C LYS A 21 8.55 -18.78 12.22
N ASP A 22 7.46 -18.57 12.95
CA ASP A 22 6.22 -19.30 12.70
C ASP A 22 5.60 -18.85 11.38
N THR A 23 5.61 -19.75 10.41
CA THR A 23 5.12 -19.52 9.06
C THR A 23 3.85 -20.29 8.72
N LYS A 24 3.21 -20.89 9.73
CA LYS A 24 2.06 -21.77 9.54
C LYS A 24 0.91 -21.11 8.76
N ASP A 25 0.68 -19.85 9.02
CA ASP A 25 -0.41 -19.08 8.39
C ASP A 25 0.09 -18.14 7.28
N PHE A 26 1.36 -18.26 6.86
CA PHE A 26 1.90 -17.41 5.81
C PHE A 26 1.36 -17.79 4.44
N THR A 27 1.04 -16.80 3.63
CA THR A 27 0.76 -17.00 2.21
C THR A 27 2.04 -17.29 1.43
N ALA A 28 1.91 -17.77 0.19
CA ALA A 28 3.06 -17.98 -0.68
C ALA A 28 3.88 -16.68 -0.87
N LYS A 29 3.19 -15.52 -0.98
CA LYS A 29 3.82 -14.21 -1.10
C LYS A 29 4.46 -13.78 0.22
N GLY A 30 3.85 -14.08 1.37
CA GLY A 30 4.42 -13.85 2.69
C GLY A 30 5.70 -14.65 2.91
N LEU A 31 5.73 -15.92 2.50
CA LEU A 31 6.93 -16.75 2.52
C LEU A 31 8.03 -16.19 1.61
N GLN A 32 7.68 -15.68 0.43
CA GLN A 32 8.62 -15.07 -0.49
C GLN A 32 9.24 -13.79 0.14
N LYS A 33 8.42 -12.91 0.72
CA LYS A 33 8.88 -11.72 1.43
C LYS A 33 9.83 -12.06 2.61
N LEU A 34 9.50 -13.11 3.37
CA LEU A 34 10.35 -13.59 4.48
C LEU A 34 11.71 -14.04 3.97
N LYS A 35 11.74 -14.80 2.88
CA LYS A 35 12.96 -15.23 2.22
C LYS A 35 13.79 -14.05 1.72
N GLU A 36 13.17 -13.09 1.05
CA GLU A 36 13.82 -11.86 0.55
C GLU A 36 14.43 -11.02 1.68
N ALA A 37 13.72 -10.86 2.80
CA ALA A 37 14.22 -10.16 3.98
C ALA A 37 15.45 -10.83 4.58
N TYR A 38 15.47 -12.15 4.64
CA TYR A 38 16.61 -12.93 5.11
C TYR A 38 17.82 -12.79 4.17
N GLU A 39 17.62 -12.99 2.86
CA GLU A 39 18.67 -12.89 1.85
C GLU A 39 19.27 -11.47 1.77
N GLU A 40 18.45 -10.45 1.90
CA GLU A 40 18.92 -9.06 2.00
C GLU A 40 19.78 -8.85 3.25
N GLY A 41 19.35 -9.35 4.39
CA GLY A 41 20.10 -9.30 5.64
C GLY A 41 21.47 -9.98 5.51
N VAL A 42 21.51 -11.17 4.93
CA VAL A 42 22.76 -11.91 4.65
C VAL A 42 23.70 -11.09 3.76
N ARG A 43 23.19 -10.49 2.68
CA ARG A 43 24.00 -9.63 1.79
C ARG A 43 24.58 -8.43 2.55
N ASN A 44 23.75 -7.74 3.33
CA ASN A 44 24.18 -6.54 4.06
C ASN A 44 25.24 -6.86 5.14
N ILE A 45 25.08 -7.97 5.87
CA ILE A 45 26.06 -8.44 6.85
C ILE A 45 27.41 -8.79 6.17
N ASN A 46 27.34 -9.47 5.03
CA ASN A 46 28.56 -9.85 4.29
C ASN A 46 29.30 -8.65 3.70
N ASN A 47 28.58 -7.61 3.28
CA ASN A 47 29.16 -6.40 2.70
C ASN A 47 29.58 -5.35 3.74
N ALA A 48 29.29 -5.57 5.02
CA ALA A 48 29.62 -4.62 6.09
C ALA A 48 31.14 -4.52 6.31
N ASP A 49 31.69 -3.32 6.26
CA ASP A 49 33.17 -3.08 6.31
C ASP A 49 33.75 -3.07 7.74
N ASP A 50 32.90 -2.92 8.75
CA ASP A 50 33.31 -2.92 10.15
C ASP A 50 32.30 -3.64 11.06
N CYS A 51 32.72 -3.86 12.32
CA CYS A 51 31.90 -4.58 13.30
C CYS A 51 30.62 -3.85 13.70
N LYS A 52 30.59 -2.52 13.61
CA LYS A 52 29.40 -1.70 13.94
C LYS A 52 28.36 -1.79 12.83
N LEU A 53 28.83 -1.77 11.58
CA LEU A 53 27.96 -1.94 10.41
C LEU A 53 27.40 -3.38 10.34
N VAL A 54 28.18 -4.41 10.72
CA VAL A 54 27.66 -5.79 10.87
C VAL A 54 26.50 -5.83 11.87
N GLU A 55 26.66 -5.18 13.02
CA GLU A 55 25.65 -5.16 14.06
C GLU A 55 24.38 -4.42 13.64
N SER A 56 24.52 -3.24 13.02
CA SER A 56 23.37 -2.49 12.51
C SER A 56 22.63 -3.23 11.40
N SER A 57 23.35 -3.89 10.48
CA SER A 57 22.77 -4.71 9.41
C SER A 57 22.01 -5.92 9.97
N PHE A 58 22.58 -6.59 10.97
CA PHE A 58 21.91 -7.69 11.67
C PHE A 58 20.61 -7.22 12.35
N ASN A 59 20.69 -6.14 13.14
CA ASN A 59 19.53 -5.62 13.86
C ASN A 59 18.39 -5.22 12.91
N ALA A 60 18.71 -4.54 11.80
CA ALA A 60 17.73 -4.16 10.79
C ALA A 60 17.06 -5.39 10.13
N ALA A 61 17.85 -6.41 9.78
CA ALA A 61 17.34 -7.64 9.20
C ALA A 61 16.49 -8.44 10.20
N ALA A 62 16.92 -8.57 11.43
CA ALA A 62 16.20 -9.25 12.51
C ALA A 62 14.86 -8.56 12.79
N GLU A 63 14.84 -7.23 12.86
CA GLU A 63 13.61 -6.44 13.03
C GLU A 63 12.65 -6.65 11.87
N LYS A 64 13.16 -6.58 10.62
CA LYS A 64 12.36 -6.80 9.42
C LYS A 64 11.72 -8.19 9.41
N ILE A 65 12.47 -9.25 9.70
CA ILE A 65 11.98 -10.64 9.79
C ILE A 65 10.93 -10.76 10.91
N ASN A 66 11.20 -10.20 12.09
CA ASN A 66 10.28 -10.31 13.22
C ASN A 66 8.94 -9.60 12.99
N LYS A 67 8.93 -8.47 12.28
CA LYS A 67 7.71 -7.71 11.94
C LYS A 67 6.85 -8.37 10.86
N LEU A 68 7.42 -9.26 10.02
CA LEU A 68 6.65 -9.92 8.98
C LEU A 68 5.63 -10.87 9.58
N ASN A 69 4.36 -10.68 9.28
CA ASN A 69 3.28 -11.62 9.59
C ASN A 69 2.96 -12.54 8.42
N GLY A 70 3.18 -12.09 7.20
CA GLY A 70 3.01 -12.87 5.97
C GLY A 70 1.59 -13.36 5.71
N LYS A 71 0.60 -12.82 6.43
CA LYS A 71 -0.83 -13.14 6.30
C LYS A 71 -1.49 -12.23 5.29
N ASP A 72 -2.56 -12.73 4.68
CA ASP A 72 -3.45 -11.88 3.91
C ASP A 72 -4.52 -11.29 4.84
N ILE A 73 -4.89 -10.05 4.55
CA ILE A 73 -6.05 -9.39 5.15
C ILE A 73 -7.12 -9.24 4.08
N THR A 74 -8.38 -9.41 4.47
CA THR A 74 -9.51 -9.09 3.61
C THR A 74 -10.03 -7.71 3.96
N VAL A 75 -10.04 -6.83 2.97
CA VAL A 75 -10.60 -5.48 3.10
C VAL A 75 -11.74 -5.29 2.11
N THR A 76 -12.69 -4.41 2.43
CA THR A 76 -13.72 -4.01 1.47
C THR A 76 -13.42 -2.61 0.98
N PHE A 77 -13.65 -2.38 -0.31
CA PHE A 77 -13.51 -1.07 -0.93
C PHE A 77 -14.78 -0.71 -1.69
N ARG A 78 -15.16 0.55 -1.65
CA ARG A 78 -16.25 1.13 -2.43
C ARG A 78 -15.84 2.51 -2.92
N LEU A 79 -16.16 2.83 -4.16
CA LEU A 79 -15.96 4.17 -4.72
C LEU A 79 -17.31 4.80 -5.05
N ILE A 80 -17.52 5.99 -4.52
CA ILE A 80 -18.68 6.81 -4.78
C ILE A 80 -18.23 8.08 -5.49
N GLY A 81 -18.83 8.41 -6.61
CA GLY A 81 -18.56 9.65 -7.31
C GLY A 81 -19.86 10.43 -7.57
N ALA A 82 -19.75 11.63 -8.11
CA ALA A 82 -20.91 12.38 -8.55
C ALA A 82 -21.49 11.77 -9.86
N LEU A 83 -22.77 11.90 -10.08
CA LEU A 83 -23.42 11.43 -11.33
C LEU A 83 -22.91 12.19 -12.55
N GLN A 84 -22.53 13.45 -12.38
CA GLN A 84 -21.97 14.29 -13.43
C GLN A 84 -21.00 15.32 -12.84
N ALA A 85 -20.06 15.77 -13.65
CA ALA A 85 -19.24 16.93 -13.34
C ALA A 85 -20.02 18.21 -13.61
N THR A 86 -19.92 19.21 -12.73
CA THR A 86 -20.46 20.53 -13.03
C THR A 86 -19.38 21.45 -13.58
N GLN A 87 -19.77 22.29 -14.54
CA GLN A 87 -18.94 23.34 -15.11
C GLN A 87 -19.33 24.74 -14.58
N ASP A 88 -20.32 24.81 -13.67
CA ASP A 88 -20.78 26.09 -13.15
C ASP A 88 -19.81 26.67 -12.13
N VAL A 89 -19.01 27.62 -12.57
CA VAL A 89 -18.02 28.35 -11.74
C VAL A 89 -18.67 29.31 -10.73
N ASN A 90 -19.99 29.55 -10.84
CA ASN A 90 -20.71 30.44 -9.94
C ASN A 90 -21.35 29.69 -8.76
N LEU A 91 -21.15 28.38 -8.66
CA LEU A 91 -21.66 27.60 -7.53
C LEU A 91 -21.02 28.09 -6.23
N THR A 92 -21.85 28.69 -5.39
CA THR A 92 -21.44 28.99 -4.02
C THR A 92 -21.49 27.68 -3.22
N LYS A 93 -20.63 27.61 -2.21
CA LYS A 93 -20.39 26.46 -1.35
C LYS A 93 -21.62 25.71 -0.84
N ASP A 94 -22.74 26.43 -0.66
CA ASP A 94 -23.95 25.91 0.00
C ASP A 94 -25.08 25.60 -0.98
N SER A 95 -24.88 25.78 -2.28
CA SER A 95 -25.96 25.71 -3.29
C SER A 95 -25.90 24.48 -4.20
N TYR A 96 -24.82 23.70 -4.16
CA TYR A 96 -24.67 22.52 -5.00
C TYR A 96 -24.42 21.26 -4.18
N LEU A 97 -25.37 20.35 -4.20
CA LEU A 97 -25.22 18.98 -3.73
C LEU A 97 -25.25 18.08 -4.96
N PRO A 98 -24.09 17.49 -5.34
CA PRO A 98 -24.05 16.56 -6.46
C PRO A 98 -24.89 15.33 -6.14
N GLU A 99 -25.58 14.79 -7.14
CA GLU A 99 -26.13 13.45 -7.04
C GLU A 99 -24.97 12.44 -7.02
N TYR A 100 -24.88 11.64 -5.95
CA TYR A 100 -23.84 10.65 -5.78
C TYR A 100 -24.29 9.29 -6.31
N VAL A 101 -23.41 8.63 -7.04
CA VAL A 101 -23.61 7.27 -7.54
C VAL A 101 -22.41 6.39 -7.23
N THR A 102 -22.65 5.12 -7.08
CA THR A 102 -21.58 4.14 -6.85
C THR A 102 -20.86 3.86 -8.16
N TRP A 103 -19.56 4.17 -8.22
CA TRP A 103 -18.68 3.86 -9.34
C TRP A 103 -18.05 2.47 -9.21
N ILE A 104 -17.66 2.10 -7.98
CA ILE A 104 -17.25 0.74 -7.66
C ILE A 104 -18.12 0.27 -6.51
N PRO A 105 -18.87 -0.83 -6.65
CA PRO A 105 -19.66 -1.40 -5.56
C PRO A 105 -18.76 -1.89 -4.45
N THR A 106 -19.32 -2.11 -3.26
CA THR A 106 -18.56 -2.72 -2.17
C THR A 106 -18.03 -4.08 -2.61
N THR A 107 -16.71 -4.16 -2.76
CA THR A 107 -16.00 -5.34 -3.25
C THR A 107 -14.93 -5.72 -2.23
N SER A 108 -14.78 -7.03 -1.99
CA SER A 108 -13.77 -7.57 -1.08
C SER A 108 -12.47 -7.84 -1.83
N TYR A 109 -11.35 -7.49 -1.19
CA TYR A 109 -10.00 -7.69 -1.72
C TYR A 109 -9.13 -8.38 -0.67
N ASP A 110 -8.47 -9.46 -1.08
CA ASP A 110 -7.42 -10.07 -0.28
C ASP A 110 -6.09 -9.39 -0.62
N LEU A 111 -5.47 -8.84 0.38
CA LEU A 111 -4.24 -8.06 0.31
C LEU A 111 -3.26 -8.57 1.36
N GLN A 112 -1.99 -8.22 1.19
CA GLN A 112 -1.01 -8.47 2.23
C GLN A 112 -1.28 -7.56 3.44
N GLU A 113 -0.95 -8.02 4.63
CA GLU A 113 -1.16 -7.31 5.88
C GLU A 113 -0.55 -5.90 5.92
N ASP A 114 0.55 -5.70 5.20
CA ASP A 114 1.25 -4.42 5.07
C ASP A 114 0.72 -3.54 3.92
N ALA A 115 -0.38 -3.94 3.27
CA ALA A 115 -0.99 -3.16 2.20
C ALA A 115 -1.57 -1.84 2.72
N THR A 116 -1.40 -0.82 1.92
CA THR A 116 -1.90 0.53 2.18
C THR A 116 -3.30 0.74 1.58
N VAL A 117 -3.93 1.85 1.94
CA VAL A 117 -5.17 2.31 1.27
C VAL A 117 -4.93 2.50 -0.24
N TYR A 118 -3.72 2.94 -0.63
CA TYR A 118 -3.36 3.11 -2.04
C TYR A 118 -3.31 1.78 -2.79
N ASP A 119 -2.85 0.70 -2.16
CA ASP A 119 -2.81 -0.63 -2.79
C ASP A 119 -4.21 -1.16 -3.11
N VAL A 120 -5.17 -1.05 -2.19
CA VAL A 120 -6.55 -1.45 -2.48
C VAL A 120 -7.20 -0.52 -3.51
N TYR A 121 -6.93 0.77 -3.44
CA TYR A 121 -7.43 1.76 -4.38
C TYR A 121 -6.98 1.45 -5.82
N THR A 122 -5.69 1.30 -6.05
CA THR A 122 -5.13 1.02 -7.38
C THR A 122 -5.59 -0.32 -7.93
N LYS A 123 -5.68 -1.34 -7.09
CA LYS A 123 -6.21 -2.66 -7.46
C LYS A 123 -7.67 -2.56 -7.89
N ALA A 124 -8.50 -1.86 -7.12
CA ALA A 124 -9.91 -1.67 -7.43
C ALA A 124 -10.12 -0.88 -8.72
N LEU A 125 -9.40 0.23 -8.92
CA LEU A 125 -9.50 1.00 -10.17
C LEU A 125 -9.10 0.17 -11.39
N SER A 126 -8.00 -0.58 -11.29
CA SER A 126 -7.53 -1.47 -12.36
C SER A 126 -8.57 -2.52 -12.73
N GLU A 127 -9.19 -3.16 -11.74
CA GLU A 127 -10.19 -4.22 -11.95
C GLU A 127 -11.46 -3.68 -12.63
N TYR A 128 -11.89 -2.47 -12.26
CA TYR A 128 -13.05 -1.81 -12.86
C TYR A 128 -12.73 -0.98 -14.10
N GLY A 129 -11.48 -1.00 -14.57
CA GLY A 129 -11.05 -0.26 -15.77
C GLY A 129 -11.16 1.26 -15.61
N LEU A 130 -11.08 1.77 -14.38
CA LEU A 130 -11.10 3.19 -14.10
C LEU A 130 -9.68 3.78 -14.15
N ARG A 131 -9.60 5.05 -14.51
CA ARG A 131 -8.36 5.80 -14.58
C ARG A 131 -8.36 6.94 -13.56
N SER A 132 -7.21 7.18 -12.94
CA SER A 132 -6.99 8.34 -12.07
C SER A 132 -5.72 9.10 -12.46
N ILE A 133 -5.63 10.31 -11.95
CA ILE A 133 -4.43 11.15 -11.99
C ILE A 133 -4.18 11.63 -10.57
N GLY A 134 -2.97 11.42 -10.09
CA GLY A 134 -2.45 11.91 -8.82
C GLY A 134 -1.05 12.45 -9.03
N GLU A 135 -0.55 13.27 -8.11
CA GLU A 135 0.80 13.83 -8.18
C GLU A 135 1.84 12.87 -7.63
N ASP A 136 1.41 12.06 -6.67
CA ASP A 136 2.18 10.97 -6.06
C ASP A 136 1.21 9.97 -5.38
N ASN A 137 1.75 9.02 -4.63
CA ASN A 137 0.98 7.96 -3.98
C ASN A 137 0.09 8.46 -2.82
N ASP A 138 0.27 9.70 -2.37
CA ASP A 138 -0.43 10.24 -1.21
C ASP A 138 -1.63 11.12 -1.58
N TYR A 139 -1.77 11.47 -2.87
CA TYR A 139 -2.81 12.38 -3.32
C TYR A 139 -3.48 11.95 -4.62
N VAL A 140 -4.82 11.85 -4.61
CA VAL A 140 -5.63 11.57 -5.79
C VAL A 140 -6.35 12.85 -6.21
N ARG A 141 -5.91 13.45 -7.32
CA ARG A 141 -6.48 14.68 -7.83
C ARG A 141 -7.72 14.46 -8.68
N THR A 142 -7.71 13.45 -9.54
CA THR A 142 -8.76 13.19 -10.53
C THR A 142 -9.04 11.71 -10.62
N ILE A 143 -10.32 11.34 -10.66
CA ILE A 143 -10.74 10.00 -11.09
C ILE A 143 -11.73 10.18 -12.26
N TYR A 144 -11.56 9.37 -13.30
CA TYR A 144 -12.46 9.36 -14.44
C TYR A 144 -13.64 8.46 -14.17
N ALA A 145 -14.84 8.98 -14.40
CA ALA A 145 -16.07 8.23 -14.24
C ALA A 145 -16.11 6.97 -15.12
N PRO A 146 -16.87 5.94 -14.74
CA PRO A 146 -17.10 4.79 -15.60
C PRO A 146 -17.62 5.23 -16.98
N SER A 147 -17.22 4.50 -18.03
CA SER A 147 -17.60 4.80 -19.41
C SER A 147 -19.13 4.81 -19.61
N CYS A 148 -19.86 3.97 -18.86
CA CYS A 148 -21.33 3.95 -18.88
C CYS A 148 -21.97 5.25 -18.36
N LEU A 149 -21.22 6.06 -17.60
CA LEU A 149 -21.62 7.40 -17.14
C LEU A 149 -21.03 8.52 -18.01
N GLY A 150 -20.32 8.18 -19.10
CA GLY A 150 -19.75 9.16 -20.02
C GLY A 150 -18.26 9.41 -19.83
N GLY A 151 -17.59 8.77 -18.88
CA GLY A 151 -16.12 8.81 -18.72
C GLY A 151 -15.54 10.20 -18.38
N TYR A 152 -16.35 11.12 -17.86
CA TYR A 152 -15.90 12.48 -17.52
C TYR A 152 -14.89 12.49 -16.39
N ALA A 153 -14.04 13.49 -16.36
CA ALA A 153 -13.09 13.69 -15.27
C ALA A 153 -13.77 14.35 -14.06
N LEU A 154 -13.70 13.71 -12.91
CA LEU A 154 -14.09 14.33 -11.64
C LEU A 154 -12.82 14.66 -10.86
N SER A 155 -12.46 15.92 -10.88
CA SER A 155 -11.23 16.42 -10.23
C SER A 155 -11.57 17.17 -8.95
N GLU A 156 -10.56 17.42 -8.13
CA GLU A 156 -10.67 18.44 -7.09
C GLU A 156 -11.22 19.77 -7.68
N PHE A 157 -12.03 20.45 -6.92
CA PHE A 157 -12.71 21.69 -7.28
C PHE A 157 -13.70 21.63 -8.46
N THR A 158 -13.89 20.46 -9.10
CA THR A 158 -14.84 20.31 -10.22
C THR A 158 -16.28 20.68 -9.81
N ASN A 159 -16.67 20.31 -8.60
CA ASN A 159 -18.00 20.56 -8.06
C ASN A 159 -18.00 21.65 -6.97
N GLY A 160 -17.15 22.68 -7.14
CA GLY A 160 -17.01 23.82 -6.25
C GLY A 160 -15.69 23.85 -5.47
N ALA A 161 -15.36 25.00 -4.90
CA ALA A 161 -14.06 25.31 -4.29
C ALA A 161 -13.67 24.42 -3.08
N ARG A 162 -14.55 23.58 -2.60
CA ARG A 162 -14.29 22.63 -1.50
C ARG A 162 -14.54 21.18 -1.87
N SER A 163 -14.79 20.89 -3.15
CA SER A 163 -14.91 19.51 -3.61
C SER A 163 -13.53 18.89 -3.76
N GLY A 164 -13.44 17.61 -3.47
CA GLY A 164 -12.22 16.81 -3.60
C GLY A 164 -12.51 15.36 -3.27
N TRP A 165 -11.58 14.51 -3.57
CA TRP A 165 -11.66 13.10 -3.20
C TRP A 165 -11.30 12.95 -1.72
N MET A 166 -12.11 12.18 -1.01
CA MET A 166 -11.89 11.84 0.39
C MET A 166 -12.05 10.34 0.57
N TYR A 167 -11.35 9.79 1.53
CA TYR A 167 -11.55 8.41 1.94
C TYR A 167 -11.78 8.33 3.45
N THR A 168 -12.49 7.30 3.86
CA THR A 168 -12.66 6.92 5.25
C THR A 168 -12.24 5.47 5.43
N VAL A 169 -11.77 5.13 6.62
CA VAL A 169 -11.44 3.77 7.02
C VAL A 169 -12.34 3.39 8.18
N ASN A 170 -13.05 2.25 8.05
CA ASN A 170 -14.00 1.74 9.04
C ASN A 170 -15.21 2.67 9.31
N GLY A 171 -15.63 3.41 8.30
CA GLY A 171 -16.84 4.24 8.34
C GLY A 171 -16.62 5.69 8.65
#